data_23d22a9b1bf003b60e24052e03b2200a
#
_entry.id   23d22a9b1bf003b60e24052e03b2200a
#
_cell.length_a   1.000
_cell.length_b   1.000
_cell.length_c   1.000
_cell.angle_alpha   90.00
_cell.angle_beta   90.00
_cell.angle_gamma   90.00
#
_symmetry.space_group_name_H-M   'P 1'
#
loop_
_entity.id
_entity.type
_entity.pdbx_description
1 polymer ?
#
loop_
_entity_poly.entity_id
_entity_poly.type
_entity_poly.pdbx_seq_one_letter_code
_entity_poly.pdbx_strand_id
1 'polypeptide(L)' 'MIGKLTGVLLEKNPPQVLVDCNGVGYEVSVPMSTYYNLGEVGQRVSLLTHFVVREDAQLLYGFGTPDERHAFRQL' A
#
# COMPACT_ATOMS: atom_id res chain seq x y z
N MET A 1 -3.47 5.21 -13.53
CA MET A 1 -3.84 4.45 -12.33
C MET A 1 -2.68 3.60 -11.85
N ILE A 2 -2.44 3.60 -10.54
CA ILE A 2 -1.34 2.83 -9.98
C ILE A 2 -1.87 1.45 -9.58
N GLY A 3 -1.35 0.39 -10.20
CA GLY A 3 -1.79 -0.98 -9.92
C GLY A 3 -0.86 -1.77 -9.03
N LYS A 4 0.38 -1.33 -8.89
CA LYS A 4 1.40 -2.02 -8.10
C LYS A 4 2.51 -1.04 -7.71
N LEU A 5 3.01 -1.19 -6.49
CA LEU A 5 4.18 -0.45 -6.03
C LEU A 5 5.25 -1.42 -5.55
N THR A 6 6.50 -1.15 -5.91
CA THR A 6 7.65 -1.87 -5.37
C THR A 6 8.67 -0.83 -4.92
N GLY A 7 9.12 -0.94 -3.69
CA GLY A 7 10.09 -0.01 -3.16
C GLY A 7 10.54 -0.40 -1.76
N VAL A 8 11.16 0.54 -1.08
CA VAL A 8 11.71 0.32 0.27
C VAL A 8 10.73 0.87 1.30
N LEU A 9 10.41 0.06 2.29
CA LEU A 9 9.52 0.45 3.38
C LEU A 9 10.25 1.44 4.29
N LEU A 10 9.77 2.68 4.34
CA LEU A 10 10.41 3.74 5.14
C LEU A 10 9.78 3.86 6.53
N GLU A 11 8.46 3.77 6.63
CA GLU A 11 7.75 3.95 7.90
C GLU A 11 6.55 3.03 7.97
N LYS A 12 6.21 2.62 9.18
CA LYS A 12 5.02 1.81 9.47
C LYS A 12 4.21 2.51 10.56
N ASN A 13 3.14 3.18 10.17
CA ASN A 13 2.20 3.83 11.09
C ASN A 13 0.81 3.26 10.81
N PRO A 14 0.40 2.17 11.49
CA PRO A 14 -0.86 1.52 11.14
C PRO A 14 -2.05 2.47 11.14
N PRO A 15 -2.94 2.38 10.18
CA PRO A 15 -3.00 1.41 9.08
C PRO A 15 -2.23 1.83 7.83
N GLN A 16 -1.34 2.81 7.93
CA GLN A 16 -0.61 3.34 6.79
C GLN A 16 0.85 2.94 6.82
N VAL A 17 1.45 2.86 5.63
CA VAL A 17 2.88 2.66 5.47
C VAL A 17 3.40 3.67 4.44
N LEU A 18 4.67 4.01 4.54
CA LEU A 18 5.35 4.88 3.59
C LEU A 18 6.36 4.04 2.81
N VAL A 19 6.20 4.02 1.49
CA VAL A 19 7.06 3.25 0.60
C VAL A 19 7.82 4.20 -0.32
N ASP A 20 9.14 4.08 -0.34
CA ASP A 20 10.01 4.88 -1.21
C ASP A 20 10.23 4.13 -2.53
N CYS A 21 9.71 4.69 -3.62
CA CYS A 21 9.87 4.16 -4.96
C CYS A 21 10.78 5.10 -5.76
N ASN A 22 12.08 4.83 -5.71
CA ASN A 22 13.09 5.65 -6.40
C ASN A 22 13.03 7.14 -6.04
N GLY A 23 12.90 7.44 -4.76
CA GLY A 23 12.87 8.81 -4.27
C GLY A 23 11.47 9.41 -4.15
N VAL A 24 10.44 8.72 -4.62
CA VAL A 24 9.05 9.16 -4.46
C VAL A 24 8.44 8.37 -3.31
N GLY A 25 8.01 9.07 -2.27
CA GLY A 25 7.37 8.43 -1.12
C GLY A 25 5.86 8.34 -1.31
N TYR A 26 5.32 7.13 -1.24
CA TYR A 26 3.89 6.89 -1.33
C TYR A 26 3.35 6.48 0.04
N GLU A 27 2.33 7.22 0.51
CA GLU A 27 1.59 6.81 1.70
C GLU A 27 0.49 5.86 1.25
N VAL A 28 0.52 4.65 1.78
CA VAL A 28 -0.39 3.58 1.35
C VAL A 28 -1.14 3.08 2.57
N SER A 29 -2.47 3.03 2.48
CA SER A 29 -3.30 2.42 3.53
C SER A 29 -3.41 0.94 3.25
N VAL A 30 -3.11 0.10 4.24
CA VAL A 30 -3.10 -1.36 4.09
C VAL A 30 -4.00 -1.99 5.15
N PRO A 31 -4.67 -3.11 4.80
CA PRO A 31 -5.40 -3.86 5.83
C PRO A 31 -4.41 -4.49 6.82
N MET A 32 -4.89 -4.80 8.03
CA MET A 32 -4.01 -5.34 9.05
C MET A 32 -3.38 -6.66 8.64
N SER A 33 -4.08 -7.49 7.86
CA SER A 33 -3.50 -8.73 7.34
C SER A 33 -2.25 -8.47 6.49
N THR A 34 -2.32 -7.47 5.61
CA THR A 34 -1.18 -7.07 4.80
C THR A 34 -0.09 -6.45 5.69
N TYR A 35 -0.49 -5.59 6.62
CA TYR A 35 0.45 -4.92 7.52
C TYR A 35 1.32 -5.90 8.29
N TYR A 36 0.73 -6.95 8.84
CA TYR A 36 1.47 -7.95 9.61
C TYR A 36 2.41 -8.78 8.75
N ASN A 37 2.13 -8.90 7.46
CA ASN A 37 2.96 -9.68 6.54
C ASN A 37 4.03 -8.85 5.83
N LEU A 38 4.04 -7.53 6.02
CA LEU A 38 5.11 -6.69 5.52
C LEU A 38 6.37 -6.94 6.35
N GLY A 39 7.51 -6.81 5.71
CA GLY A 39 8.77 -6.90 6.41
C GLY A 39 8.99 -5.71 7.33
N GLU A 40 10.22 -5.54 7.75
CA GLU A 40 10.59 -4.44 8.61
C GLU A 40 10.96 -3.21 7.80
N VAL A 41 10.97 -2.04 8.47
CA VAL A 41 11.43 -0.80 7.87
C VAL A 41 12.85 -1.01 7.33
N GLY A 42 13.07 -0.55 6.10
CA GLY A 42 14.32 -0.72 5.39
C GLY A 42 14.32 -1.88 4.40
N GLN A 43 13.33 -2.76 4.47
CA GLN A 43 13.22 -3.88 3.55
C GLN A 43 12.43 -3.50 2.31
N ARG A 44 12.71 -4.22 1.21
CA ARG A 44 11.97 -4.02 -0.04
C ARG A 44 10.62 -4.70 0.03
N VAL A 45 9.59 -4.00 -0.39
CA VAL A 45 8.21 -4.52 -0.39
C VAL A 45 7.56 -4.30 -1.75
N SER A 46 6.61 -5.17 -2.08
CA SER A 46 5.75 -5.02 -3.26
C SER A 46 4.31 -5.11 -2.81
N LEU A 47 3.50 -4.15 -3.24
CA LEU A 47 2.08 -4.08 -2.90
C LEU A 47 1.25 -3.95 -4.16
N LEU A 48 0.16 -4.71 -4.22
CA LEU A 48 -0.87 -4.47 -5.23
C LEU A 48 -1.74 -3.34 -4.73
N THR A 49 -2.09 -2.40 -5.61
CA THR A 49 -2.72 -1.17 -5.17
C THR A 49 -4.07 -0.92 -5.82
N HIS A 50 -4.89 -0.13 -5.13
CA HIS A 50 -6.15 0.37 -5.63
C HIS A 50 -6.19 1.87 -5.32
N PHE A 51 -6.28 2.70 -6.36
CA PHE A 51 -6.24 4.15 -6.21
C PHE A 51 -7.66 4.71 -6.28
N VAL A 52 -8.03 5.46 -5.26
CA VAL A 52 -9.36 6.09 -5.16
C VAL A 52 -9.20 7.59 -5.18
N VAL A 53 -9.89 8.24 -6.11
CA VAL A 53 -9.92 9.70 -6.22
C VAL A 53 -11.29 10.19 -5.79
N ARG A 54 -11.32 11.10 -4.83
CA ARG A 54 -12.55 11.74 -4.34
C ARG A 54 -12.39 13.25 -4.48
N GLU A 55 -13.48 13.99 -4.33
CA GLU A 55 -13.42 15.45 -4.42
C GLU A 55 -12.40 16.08 -3.49
N ASP A 56 -12.29 15.53 -2.28
CA ASP A 56 -11.48 16.11 -1.22
C ASP A 56 -10.21 15.30 -0.91
N ALA A 57 -9.99 14.16 -1.58
CA ALA A 57 -8.87 13.29 -1.25
C ALA A 57 -8.48 12.36 -2.38
N GLN A 58 -7.21 11.98 -2.38
CA GLN A 58 -6.68 10.90 -3.21
C GLN A 58 -6.15 9.85 -2.26
N LEU A 59 -6.70 8.63 -2.34
CA LEU A 59 -6.37 7.56 -1.41
C LEU A 59 -5.75 6.39 -2.16
N LEU A 60 -4.63 5.90 -1.66
CA LEU A 60 -3.94 4.75 -2.23
C LEU A 60 -4.01 3.60 -1.22
N TYR A 61 -4.64 2.51 -1.62
CA TYR A 61 -4.76 1.31 -0.81
C TYR A 61 -3.83 0.24 -1.34
N GLY A 62 -3.16 -0.48 -0.44
CA GLY A 62 -2.21 -1.52 -0.81
C GLY A 62 -2.56 -2.86 -0.20
N PHE A 63 -2.26 -3.93 -0.93
CA PHE A 63 -2.61 -5.30 -0.54
C PHE A 63 -1.43 -6.22 -0.86
N GLY A 64 -1.21 -7.20 -0.01
CA GLY A 64 -0.13 -8.16 -0.20
C GLY A 64 -0.44 -9.24 -1.23
N THR A 65 -1.72 -9.53 -1.46
CA THR A 65 -2.15 -10.57 -2.39
C THR A 65 -3.25 -10.08 -3.31
N PRO A 66 -3.38 -10.70 -4.51
CA PRO A 66 -4.50 -10.38 -5.42
C PRO A 66 -5.86 -10.63 -4.79
N ASP A 67 -5.98 -11.66 -3.95
CA ASP A 67 -7.25 -11.99 -3.30
C ASP A 67 -7.70 -10.88 -2.35
N GLU A 68 -6.78 -10.32 -1.58
CA GLU A 68 -7.08 -9.20 -0.69
C GLU A 68 -7.57 -7.98 -1.48
N ARG A 69 -6.91 -7.66 -2.59
CA ARG A 69 -7.31 -6.54 -3.44
C ARG A 69 -8.68 -6.80 -4.06
N HIS A 70 -8.93 -8.02 -4.52
CA HIS A 70 -10.20 -8.40 -5.11
C HIS A 70 -11.33 -8.27 -4.10
N ALA A 71 -11.12 -8.77 -2.89
CA ALA A 71 -12.11 -8.66 -1.82
C ALA A 71 -12.45 -7.19 -1.50
N PHE A 72 -11.44 -6.34 -1.48
CA PHE A 72 -11.65 -4.91 -1.25
C PHE A 72 -12.52 -4.29 -2.36
N ARG A 73 -12.27 -4.65 -3.62
CA ARG A 73 -13.01 -4.11 -4.76
C ARG A 73 -14.47 -4.55 -4.80
N GLN A 74 -14.82 -5.61 -4.08
CA GLN A 74 -16.18 -6.13 -4.02
C GLN A 74 -17.07 -5.36 -3.02
N LEU A 75 -16.50 -4.54 -2.19
CA LEU A 75 -17.24 -3.82 -1.14
C LEU A 75 -17.98 -2.59 -1.66
#